data_2745f32344ab24a19b10212207e65224
#
_entry.id   2745f32344ab24a19b10212207e65224
#
_cell.length_a   1.000
_cell.length_b   1.000
_cell.length_c   1.000
_cell.angle_alpha   90.00
_cell.angle_beta   90.00
_cell.angle_gamma   90.00
#
_symmetry.space_group_name_H-M   'P 1'
#
loop_
_entity.id
_entity.type
_entity.pdbx_description
1 polymer ?
#
loop_
_entity_poly.entity_id
_entity_poly.type
_entity_poly.pdbx_seq_one_letter_code
_entity_poly.pdbx_strand_id
1 'polypeptide(L)'
;MFINKFKSYFKLYLSLLLLFGIFFLYEKHIIGNDSTISEWMINYQGGFTKRGVIGEICFQIAQFFNIKLRFIIFLFQSIIYSVYIIMIFQYLKNIKINYLILFVIFSPIFILYPVAEIEVLARKELFIFIGFLLFLNFSSSRYKDNVSLLYNFIVLPILCLIWEPVIFFFPFFLGVLISRFENLNKKNICKIFVSFLPATAVCCFFIFNPISEENHKLMVSSLNEIGESCYMSCALLQSKSTLYQQFQVNFGKYSFAVFFRYFSIIIIGFGPIFLLSFYSKFKNKNYFFFNKFKNLLLPILTLLSPVILLFAMGSDWGRWVNISYTFTILFYFFLIKNNVIIYDQLKIDHLYKRFIKKEYILIILFIFFAFSWNPKTALSGDIGSFPIYRIPYKSIKMLL
;
A
#
# COMPACT_ATOMS: atom_id res chain seq x y z
N MET A 1 -3.49 -27.58 -14.67
CA MET A 1 -4.93 -27.25 -14.56
C MET A 1 -5.17 -25.89 -13.89
N PHE A 2 -4.55 -25.60 -12.73
CA PHE A 2 -4.73 -24.35 -11.97
C PHE A 2 -4.27 -23.11 -12.75
N ILE A 3 -3.08 -23.14 -13.36
CA ILE A 3 -2.52 -22.03 -14.13
C ILE A 3 -3.44 -21.59 -15.28
N ASN A 4 -4.04 -22.55 -15.99
CA ASN A 4 -4.94 -22.26 -17.13
C ASN A 4 -6.27 -21.62 -16.68
N LYS A 5 -6.68 -21.80 -15.43
CA LYS A 5 -7.91 -21.23 -14.84
C LYS A 5 -7.61 -20.07 -13.88
N PHE A 6 -6.36 -19.60 -13.82
CA PHE A 6 -5.92 -18.54 -12.90
C PHE A 6 -6.86 -17.34 -12.89
N LYS A 7 -7.22 -16.81 -14.06
CA LYS A 7 -8.07 -15.63 -14.17
C LYS A 7 -9.42 -15.80 -13.46
N SER A 8 -10.03 -16.98 -13.56
CA SER A 8 -11.31 -17.29 -12.91
C SER A 8 -11.15 -17.42 -11.40
N TYR A 9 -10.15 -18.17 -10.93
CA TYR A 9 -9.90 -18.34 -9.49
C TYR A 9 -9.45 -17.02 -8.85
N PHE A 10 -8.66 -16.22 -9.55
CA PHE A 10 -8.24 -14.91 -9.05
C PHE A 10 -9.43 -13.94 -8.96
N LYS A 11 -10.35 -13.96 -9.94
CA LYS A 11 -11.59 -13.19 -9.86
C LYS A 11 -12.43 -13.61 -8.64
N LEU A 12 -12.63 -14.93 -8.43
CA LEU A 12 -13.36 -15.44 -7.27
C LEU A 12 -12.71 -15.01 -5.96
N TYR A 13 -11.39 -15.16 -5.84
CA TYR A 13 -10.64 -14.74 -4.65
C TYR A 13 -10.85 -13.26 -4.35
N LEU A 14 -10.70 -12.38 -5.34
CA LEU A 14 -10.91 -10.94 -5.18
C LEU A 14 -12.37 -10.60 -4.84
N SER A 15 -13.34 -11.31 -5.43
CA SER A 15 -14.76 -11.11 -5.11
C SER A 15 -15.08 -11.50 -3.67
N LEU A 16 -14.48 -12.58 -3.14
CA LEU A 16 -14.63 -12.95 -1.73
C LEU A 16 -13.98 -11.91 -0.81
N LEU A 17 -12.78 -11.43 -1.13
CA LEU A 17 -12.14 -10.37 -0.34
C LEU A 17 -12.94 -9.07 -0.36
N LEU A 18 -13.55 -8.73 -1.50
CA LEU A 18 -14.41 -7.55 -1.61
C LEU A 18 -15.65 -7.70 -0.73
N LEU A 19 -16.32 -8.85 -0.78
CA LEU A 19 -17.51 -9.14 0.01
C LEU A 19 -17.21 -9.06 1.52
N PHE A 20 -16.18 -9.77 1.99
CA PHE A 20 -15.78 -9.70 3.40
C PHE A 20 -15.30 -8.30 3.80
N GLY A 21 -14.59 -7.60 2.91
CA GLY A 21 -14.12 -6.25 3.17
C GLY A 21 -15.29 -5.27 3.37
N ILE A 22 -16.29 -5.26 2.49
CA ILE A 22 -17.47 -4.39 2.62
C ILE A 22 -18.28 -4.76 3.88
N PHE A 23 -18.43 -6.05 4.16
CA PHE A 23 -19.09 -6.52 5.39
C PHE A 23 -18.38 -5.97 6.64
N PHE A 24 -17.05 -6.11 6.74
CA PHE A 24 -16.32 -5.59 7.88
C PHE A 24 -16.38 -4.06 7.98
N LEU A 25 -16.37 -3.33 6.87
CA LEU A 25 -16.54 -1.87 6.88
C LEU A 25 -17.94 -1.48 7.38
N TYR A 26 -18.96 -2.23 7.00
CA TYR A 26 -20.33 -2.03 7.50
C TYR A 26 -20.40 -2.21 9.02
N GLU A 27 -19.87 -3.31 9.56
CA GLU A 27 -19.82 -3.56 11.00
C GLU A 27 -19.04 -2.46 11.76
N LYS A 28 -17.91 -2.03 11.20
CA LYS A 28 -17.08 -0.98 11.80
C LYS A 28 -17.79 0.36 11.92
N HIS A 29 -18.59 0.76 10.93
CA HIS A 29 -19.31 2.03 10.99
C HIS A 29 -20.44 2.01 12.03
N ILE A 30 -21.03 0.85 12.33
CA ILE A 30 -22.04 0.69 13.38
C ILE A 30 -21.42 0.76 14.77
N ILE A 31 -20.36 -0.03 15.02
CA ILE A 31 -19.70 -0.10 16.33
C ILE A 31 -19.09 1.25 16.72
N GLY A 32 -18.54 1.98 15.76
CA GLY A 32 -17.85 3.27 15.97
C GLY A 32 -16.52 3.13 16.72
N ASN A 33 -15.87 4.26 16.95
CA ASN A 33 -14.58 4.39 17.67
C ASN A 33 -13.49 3.43 17.18
N ASP A 34 -13.36 3.33 15.86
CA ASP A 34 -12.45 2.41 15.19
C ASP A 34 -11.32 3.12 14.45
N SER A 35 -10.18 2.44 14.34
CA SER A 35 -9.00 2.95 13.65
C SER A 35 -9.21 3.21 12.16
N THR A 36 -10.11 2.46 11.51
CA THR A 36 -10.43 2.63 10.09
C THR A 36 -11.22 3.92 9.82
N ILE A 37 -12.01 4.38 10.79
CA ILE A 37 -12.86 5.58 10.67
C ILE A 37 -12.13 6.83 11.16
N SER A 38 -11.38 6.72 12.26
CA SER A 38 -10.75 7.88 12.93
C SER A 38 -9.86 8.74 12.02
N GLU A 39 -9.16 8.14 11.08
CA GLU A 39 -8.33 8.86 10.12
C GLU A 39 -9.17 9.64 9.09
N TRP A 40 -10.37 9.14 8.75
CA TRP A 40 -11.29 9.78 7.81
C TRP A 40 -12.08 10.93 8.42
N MET A 41 -12.13 11.03 9.74
CA MET A 41 -12.78 12.15 10.46
C MET A 41 -11.94 13.43 10.50
N ILE A 42 -10.65 13.35 10.15
CA ILE A 42 -9.77 14.52 10.08
C ILE A 42 -10.30 15.44 8.97
N ASN A 43 -10.73 16.67 9.32
CA ASN A 43 -11.35 17.65 8.47
C ASN A 43 -10.65 19.03 8.57
N TYR A 44 -11.14 20.04 7.88
CA TYR A 44 -10.59 21.40 7.84
C TYR A 44 -11.38 22.43 8.65
N GLN A 45 -12.33 22.01 9.47
CA GLN A 45 -13.14 22.94 10.28
C GLN A 45 -12.28 23.73 11.30
N GLY A 46 -11.18 23.15 11.74
CA GLY A 46 -10.16 23.83 12.56
C GLY A 46 -9.01 24.41 11.73
N GLY A 47 -9.11 24.51 10.40
CA GLY A 47 -8.05 24.99 9.52
C GLY A 47 -7.34 23.90 8.76
N PHE A 48 -6.44 24.32 7.86
CA PHE A 48 -5.75 23.41 6.95
C PHE A 48 -4.74 22.52 7.70
N THR A 49 -4.93 21.20 7.62
CA THR A 49 -4.09 20.21 8.30
C THR A 49 -3.80 19.00 7.41
N LYS A 50 -2.75 18.23 7.77
CA LYS A 50 -2.43 16.98 7.07
C LYS A 50 -3.61 16.02 7.11
N ARG A 51 -3.79 15.25 6.02
CA ARG A 51 -4.83 14.22 5.88
C ARG A 51 -6.28 14.74 5.92
N GLY A 52 -6.52 16.04 5.91
CA GLY A 52 -7.87 16.60 6.07
C GLY A 52 -8.75 16.53 4.84
N VAL A 53 -8.20 16.47 3.61
CA VAL A 53 -8.96 16.60 2.34
C VAL A 53 -10.18 15.69 2.25
N ILE A 54 -9.97 14.39 2.46
CA ILE A 54 -11.06 13.41 2.30
C ILE A 54 -12.06 13.50 3.45
N GLY A 55 -11.58 13.77 4.66
CA GLY A 55 -12.46 13.96 5.81
C GLY A 55 -13.32 15.21 5.67
N GLU A 56 -12.76 16.29 5.13
CA GLU A 56 -13.53 17.51 4.82
C GLU A 56 -14.63 17.24 3.79
N ILE A 57 -14.33 16.53 2.70
CA ILE A 57 -15.33 16.17 1.69
C ILE A 57 -16.45 15.34 2.34
N CYS A 58 -16.10 14.34 3.16
CA CYS A 58 -17.11 13.53 3.86
C CYS A 58 -17.94 14.37 4.84
N PHE A 59 -17.30 15.31 5.57
CA PHE A 59 -17.95 16.19 6.52
C PHE A 59 -18.95 17.13 5.83
N GLN A 60 -18.55 17.80 4.75
CA GLN A 60 -19.43 18.68 3.98
C GLN A 60 -20.63 17.95 3.37
N ILE A 61 -20.40 16.74 2.83
CA ILE A 61 -21.49 15.90 2.31
C ILE A 61 -22.46 15.50 3.44
N ALA A 62 -21.92 15.08 4.59
CA ALA A 62 -22.72 14.68 5.74
C ALA A 62 -23.62 15.84 6.21
N GLN A 63 -23.08 17.05 6.32
CA GLN A 63 -23.84 18.25 6.68
C GLN A 63 -24.87 18.63 5.61
N PHE A 64 -24.48 18.67 4.34
CA PHE A 64 -25.37 19.08 3.24
C PHE A 64 -26.59 18.17 3.13
N PHE A 65 -26.44 16.86 3.26
CA PHE A 65 -27.54 15.90 3.17
C PHE A 65 -28.16 15.54 4.54
N ASN A 66 -27.65 16.09 5.63
CA ASN A 66 -28.09 15.77 7.00
C ASN A 66 -28.02 14.26 7.28
N ILE A 67 -26.93 13.62 6.88
CA ILE A 67 -26.68 12.19 7.03
C ILE A 67 -25.52 11.99 8.01
N LYS A 68 -25.55 10.89 8.80
CA LYS A 68 -24.46 10.56 9.74
C LYS A 68 -23.10 10.48 9.02
N LEU A 69 -22.10 11.19 9.53
CA LEU A 69 -20.76 11.23 8.94
C LEU A 69 -20.15 9.82 8.76
N ARG A 70 -20.32 8.94 9.74
CA ARG A 70 -19.82 7.55 9.65
C ARG A 70 -20.40 6.78 8.48
N PHE A 71 -21.66 7.01 8.12
CA PHE A 71 -22.29 6.37 6.97
C PHE A 71 -21.69 6.86 5.67
N ILE A 72 -21.42 8.16 5.54
CA ILE A 72 -20.72 8.74 4.39
C ILE A 72 -19.32 8.16 4.28
N ILE A 73 -18.57 8.09 5.39
CA ILE A 73 -17.24 7.46 5.43
C ILE A 73 -17.33 6.00 4.97
N PHE A 74 -18.27 5.22 5.46
CA PHE A 74 -18.48 3.82 5.04
C PHE A 74 -18.73 3.71 3.53
N LEU A 75 -19.58 4.56 2.95
CA LEU A 75 -19.83 4.56 1.51
C LEU A 75 -18.56 4.86 0.72
N PHE A 76 -17.81 5.90 1.10
CA PHE A 76 -16.55 6.26 0.44
C PHE A 76 -15.52 5.13 0.56
N GLN A 77 -15.33 4.55 1.75
CA GLN A 77 -14.43 3.42 1.97
C GLN A 77 -14.82 2.23 1.08
N SER A 78 -16.11 1.90 1.01
CA SER A 78 -16.60 0.78 0.20
C SER A 78 -16.39 1.01 -1.30
N ILE A 79 -16.64 2.23 -1.78
CA ILE A 79 -16.42 2.60 -3.18
C ILE A 79 -14.93 2.52 -3.52
N ILE A 80 -14.06 3.15 -2.72
CA ILE A 80 -12.62 3.19 -2.98
C ILE A 80 -12.00 1.79 -2.89
N TYR A 81 -12.45 0.96 -1.94
CA TYR A 81 -12.00 -0.42 -1.84
C TYR A 81 -12.43 -1.23 -3.06
N SER A 82 -13.67 -1.06 -3.52
CA SER A 82 -14.17 -1.71 -4.75
C SER A 82 -13.37 -1.31 -5.98
N VAL A 83 -13.11 0.00 -6.15
CA VAL A 83 -12.28 0.53 -7.24
C VAL A 83 -10.87 -0.08 -7.20
N TYR A 84 -10.25 -0.12 -6.03
CA TYR A 84 -8.93 -0.73 -5.86
C TYR A 84 -8.91 -2.21 -6.28
N ILE A 85 -9.86 -3.01 -5.81
CA ILE A 85 -9.97 -4.45 -6.16
C ILE A 85 -10.17 -4.64 -7.68
N ILE A 86 -11.04 -3.83 -8.30
CA ILE A 86 -11.27 -3.88 -9.75
C ILE A 86 -9.98 -3.52 -10.51
N MET A 87 -9.29 -2.47 -10.10
CA MET A 87 -8.05 -2.03 -10.74
C MET A 87 -6.93 -3.07 -10.59
N ILE A 88 -6.78 -3.68 -9.42
CA ILE A 88 -5.83 -4.79 -9.19
C ILE A 88 -6.17 -5.98 -10.12
N PHE A 89 -7.44 -6.36 -10.22
CA PHE A 89 -7.84 -7.42 -11.15
C PHE A 89 -7.45 -7.08 -12.60
N GLN A 90 -7.82 -5.87 -13.07
CA GLN A 90 -7.50 -5.44 -14.42
C GLN A 90 -5.99 -5.39 -14.66
N TYR A 91 -5.24 -4.97 -13.65
CA TYR A 91 -3.80 -4.86 -13.74
C TYR A 91 -3.11 -6.23 -13.80
N LEU A 92 -3.58 -7.24 -13.05
CA LEU A 92 -2.91 -8.54 -12.93
C LEU A 92 -3.48 -9.65 -13.85
N LYS A 93 -4.70 -9.53 -14.37
CA LYS A 93 -5.42 -10.60 -15.11
C LYS A 93 -4.72 -11.15 -16.36
N ASN A 94 -3.81 -10.37 -16.96
CA ASN A 94 -3.13 -10.72 -18.23
C ASN A 94 -1.64 -11.06 -18.03
N ILE A 95 -1.18 -11.22 -16.79
CA ILE A 95 0.20 -11.62 -16.52
C ILE A 95 0.36 -13.11 -16.83
N LYS A 96 1.46 -13.47 -17.48
CA LYS A 96 1.83 -14.88 -17.67
C LYS A 96 2.19 -15.47 -16.30
N ILE A 97 1.43 -16.47 -15.89
CA ILE A 97 1.56 -17.06 -14.55
C ILE A 97 2.53 -18.23 -14.57
N ASN A 98 3.45 -18.23 -13.62
CA ASN A 98 4.21 -19.39 -13.17
C ASN A 98 4.03 -19.56 -11.65
N TYR A 99 4.57 -20.62 -11.08
CA TYR A 99 4.41 -20.89 -9.64
C TYR A 99 4.96 -19.75 -8.76
N LEU A 100 6.12 -19.19 -9.11
CA LEU A 100 6.71 -18.08 -8.33
C LEU A 100 5.83 -16.83 -8.35
N ILE A 101 5.26 -16.51 -9.51
CA ILE A 101 4.30 -15.39 -9.66
C ILE A 101 3.03 -15.64 -8.84
N LEU A 102 2.57 -16.90 -8.72
CA LEU A 102 1.46 -17.23 -7.81
C LEU A 102 1.80 -16.90 -6.36
N PHE A 103 2.98 -17.33 -5.88
CA PHE A 103 3.43 -16.97 -4.53
C PHE A 103 3.54 -15.46 -4.33
N VAL A 104 3.98 -14.72 -5.35
CA VAL A 104 4.03 -13.25 -5.31
C VAL A 104 2.64 -12.65 -5.18
N ILE A 105 1.67 -13.04 -6.02
CA ILE A 105 0.32 -12.45 -6.04
C ILE A 105 -0.49 -12.81 -4.79
N PHE A 106 -0.34 -14.03 -4.30
CA PHE A 106 -1.07 -14.54 -3.12
C PHE A 106 -0.26 -14.42 -1.82
N SER A 107 0.82 -13.64 -1.79
CA SER A 107 1.51 -13.38 -0.54
C SER A 107 0.53 -12.79 0.50
N PRO A 108 0.50 -13.33 1.74
CA PRO A 108 -0.46 -12.90 2.76
C PRO A 108 -0.25 -11.46 3.23
N ILE A 109 0.88 -10.84 2.88
CA ILE A 109 1.16 -9.43 3.12
C ILE A 109 0.69 -8.50 1.99
N PHE A 110 -0.02 -9.00 0.98
CA PHE A 110 -0.56 -8.24 -0.16
C PHE A 110 -2.07 -7.99 0.00
N ILE A 111 -2.88 -8.49 -0.93
CA ILE A 111 -4.32 -8.17 -1.03
C ILE A 111 -5.13 -8.78 0.13
N LEU A 112 -4.70 -9.94 0.65
CA LEU A 112 -5.34 -10.60 1.79
C LEU A 112 -5.20 -9.78 3.08
N TYR A 113 -4.07 -9.11 3.25
CA TYR A 113 -3.68 -8.46 4.49
C TYR A 113 -4.74 -7.49 5.05
N PRO A 114 -5.30 -6.53 4.28
CA PRO A 114 -6.30 -5.60 4.83
C PRO A 114 -7.58 -6.28 5.32
N VAL A 115 -7.97 -7.41 4.75
CA VAL A 115 -9.15 -8.16 5.18
C VAL A 115 -8.83 -9.05 6.39
N ALA A 116 -7.61 -9.57 6.46
CA ALA A 116 -7.13 -10.34 7.60
C ALA A 116 -6.89 -9.45 8.84
N GLU A 117 -6.39 -8.23 8.63
CA GLU A 117 -6.16 -7.18 9.64
C GLU A 117 -7.07 -5.99 9.38
N ILE A 118 -8.31 -6.11 9.84
CA ILE A 118 -9.39 -5.14 9.57
C ILE A 118 -9.09 -3.71 10.06
N GLU A 119 -8.13 -3.52 10.96
CA GLU A 119 -7.68 -2.20 11.42
C GLU A 119 -7.01 -1.36 10.33
N VAL A 120 -6.54 -2.00 9.25
CA VAL A 120 -5.94 -1.32 8.08
C VAL A 120 -6.85 -1.34 6.86
N LEU A 121 -8.04 -1.96 6.98
CA LEU A 121 -8.98 -2.06 5.88
C LEU A 121 -9.49 -0.67 5.47
N ALA A 122 -9.40 -0.37 4.19
CA ALA A 122 -9.89 0.87 3.58
C ALA A 122 -9.39 2.17 4.26
N ARG A 123 -8.16 2.18 4.75
CA ARG A 123 -7.49 3.43 5.17
C ARG A 123 -7.08 4.27 3.96
N LYS A 124 -6.61 5.48 4.18
CA LYS A 124 -6.28 6.46 3.12
C LYS A 124 -5.21 5.99 2.13
N GLU A 125 -4.41 4.98 2.47
CA GLU A 125 -3.46 4.35 1.54
C GLU A 125 -4.12 3.77 0.28
N LEU A 126 -5.40 3.43 0.32
CA LEU A 126 -6.09 2.98 -0.89
C LEU A 126 -6.07 4.04 -2.00
N PHE A 127 -6.21 5.33 -1.66
CA PHE A 127 -6.04 6.41 -2.64
C PHE A 127 -4.64 6.42 -3.24
N ILE A 128 -3.62 6.12 -2.42
CA ILE A 128 -2.24 6.08 -2.87
C ILE A 128 -2.01 4.90 -3.82
N PHE A 129 -2.56 3.73 -3.51
CA PHE A 129 -2.48 2.56 -4.39
C PHE A 129 -3.21 2.78 -5.72
N ILE A 130 -4.41 3.36 -5.67
CA ILE A 130 -5.18 3.73 -6.88
C ILE A 130 -4.40 4.77 -7.68
N GLY A 131 -3.90 5.83 -7.03
CA GLY A 131 -3.08 6.86 -7.66
C GLY A 131 -1.83 6.26 -8.32
N PHE A 132 -1.14 5.34 -7.65
CA PHE A 132 0.02 4.67 -8.23
C PHE A 132 -0.37 3.77 -9.41
N LEU A 133 -1.46 3.00 -9.32
CA LEU A 133 -1.97 2.19 -10.44
C LEU A 133 -2.33 3.04 -11.67
N LEU A 134 -2.96 4.20 -11.46
CA LEU A 134 -3.24 5.17 -12.54
C LEU A 134 -1.93 5.72 -13.12
N PHE A 135 -0.97 6.08 -12.26
CA PHE A 135 0.34 6.53 -12.70
C PHE A 135 1.05 5.48 -13.57
N LEU A 136 1.03 4.20 -13.16
CA LEU A 136 1.59 3.11 -13.94
C LEU A 136 0.89 2.96 -15.30
N ASN A 137 -0.43 3.13 -15.34
CA ASN A 137 -1.19 3.08 -16.58
C ASN A 137 -0.81 4.23 -17.53
N PHE A 138 -0.79 5.48 -17.04
CA PHE A 138 -0.37 6.66 -17.80
C PHE A 138 1.12 6.66 -18.15
N SER A 139 1.93 5.91 -17.42
CA SER A 139 3.35 5.70 -17.69
C SER A 139 3.61 4.51 -18.61
N SER A 140 2.58 3.85 -19.15
CA SER A 140 2.77 2.77 -20.12
C SER A 140 3.26 3.31 -21.47
N SER A 141 3.84 2.45 -22.30
CA SER A 141 4.37 2.80 -23.62
C SER A 141 3.34 3.40 -24.61
N ARG A 142 2.05 3.30 -24.26
CA ARG A 142 0.95 3.87 -25.06
C ARG A 142 0.88 5.40 -25.00
N TYR A 143 1.43 6.02 -23.96
CA TYR A 143 1.35 7.46 -23.74
C TYR A 143 2.71 8.13 -23.93
N LYS A 144 2.70 9.43 -24.27
CA LYS A 144 3.92 10.25 -24.34
C LYS A 144 4.53 10.43 -22.94
N ASP A 145 5.84 10.60 -22.85
CA ASP A 145 6.55 10.77 -21.58
C ASP A 145 6.05 11.96 -20.77
N ASN A 146 5.62 13.04 -21.43
CA ASN A 146 5.09 14.23 -20.78
C ASN A 146 3.79 13.94 -19.98
N VAL A 147 3.01 12.89 -20.35
CA VAL A 147 1.78 12.54 -19.62
C VAL A 147 2.11 12.05 -18.22
N SER A 148 3.11 11.18 -18.08
CA SER A 148 3.55 10.69 -16.77
C SER A 148 4.19 11.79 -15.90
N LEU A 149 4.93 12.72 -16.53
CA LEU A 149 5.48 13.89 -15.81
C LEU A 149 4.38 14.83 -15.33
N LEU A 150 3.36 15.11 -16.18
CA LEU A 150 2.23 15.95 -15.82
C LEU A 150 1.38 15.31 -14.73
N TYR A 151 1.14 13.99 -14.83
CA TYR A 151 0.47 13.25 -13.77
C TYR A 151 1.19 13.40 -12.43
N ASN A 152 2.50 13.19 -12.43
CA ASN A 152 3.31 13.31 -11.21
C ASN A 152 3.27 14.75 -10.64
N PHE A 153 3.32 15.75 -11.51
CA PHE A 153 3.27 17.15 -11.12
C PHE A 153 1.92 17.58 -10.50
N ILE A 154 0.79 17.04 -11.00
CA ILE A 154 -0.57 17.43 -10.57
C ILE A 154 -1.11 16.48 -9.49
N VAL A 155 -1.03 15.16 -9.72
CA VAL A 155 -1.73 14.18 -8.89
C VAL A 155 -0.92 13.80 -7.65
N LEU A 156 0.40 13.72 -7.73
CA LEU A 156 1.22 13.34 -6.58
C LEU A 156 1.09 14.33 -5.41
N PRO A 157 1.03 15.68 -5.59
CA PRO A 157 0.71 16.62 -4.50
C PRO A 157 -0.65 16.33 -3.85
N ILE A 158 -1.68 15.98 -4.63
CA ILE A 158 -3.01 15.62 -4.10
C ILE A 158 -2.90 14.37 -3.23
N LEU A 159 -2.14 13.37 -3.66
CA LEU A 159 -1.88 12.18 -2.85
C LEU A 159 -1.15 12.52 -1.54
N CYS A 160 -0.22 13.49 -1.55
CA CYS A 160 0.44 13.99 -0.34
C CYS A 160 -0.54 14.70 0.62
N LEU A 161 -1.53 15.42 0.10
CA LEU A 161 -2.60 16.03 0.91
C LEU A 161 -3.48 14.96 1.58
N ILE A 162 -3.71 13.84 0.90
CA ILE A 162 -4.52 12.74 1.42
C ILE A 162 -3.74 11.93 2.46
N TRP A 163 -2.45 11.66 2.18
CA TRP A 163 -1.61 10.84 3.04
C TRP A 163 -0.13 11.17 2.84
N GLU A 164 0.43 12.05 3.68
CA GLU A 164 1.78 12.59 3.56
C GLU A 164 2.91 11.55 3.58
N PRO A 165 2.78 10.35 4.24
CA PRO A 165 3.86 9.39 4.21
C PRO A 165 4.15 8.77 2.84
N VAL A 166 3.33 9.08 1.81
CA VAL A 166 3.64 8.71 0.42
C VAL A 166 5.01 9.20 -0.05
N ILE A 167 5.58 10.24 0.58
CA ILE A 167 6.93 10.74 0.29
C ILE A 167 8.00 9.63 0.38
N PHE A 168 7.86 8.68 1.30
CA PHE A 168 8.78 7.56 1.45
C PHE A 168 8.70 6.56 0.29
N PHE A 169 7.66 6.64 -0.54
CA PHE A 169 7.43 5.83 -1.73
C PHE A 169 7.71 6.59 -3.05
N PHE A 170 8.13 7.85 -2.99
CA PHE A 170 8.56 8.62 -4.18
C PHE A 170 9.61 7.91 -5.02
N PRO A 171 10.57 7.14 -4.45
CA PRO A 171 11.49 6.37 -5.27
C PRO A 171 10.81 5.42 -6.27
N PHE A 172 9.63 4.87 -5.98
CA PHE A 172 8.89 4.02 -6.92
C PHE A 172 8.35 4.84 -8.10
N PHE A 173 7.81 6.04 -7.85
CA PHE A 173 7.41 6.98 -8.91
C PHE A 173 8.61 7.39 -9.75
N LEU A 174 9.73 7.71 -9.10
CA LEU A 174 11.00 8.02 -9.78
C LEU A 174 11.49 6.85 -10.63
N GLY A 175 11.47 5.63 -10.10
CA GLY A 175 11.88 4.42 -10.82
C GLY A 175 11.04 4.18 -12.08
N VAL A 176 9.74 4.45 -12.02
CA VAL A 176 8.85 4.41 -13.19
C VAL A 176 9.27 5.47 -14.22
N LEU A 177 9.46 6.73 -13.81
CA LEU A 177 9.88 7.79 -14.73
C LEU A 177 11.23 7.50 -15.36
N ILE A 178 12.22 7.06 -14.58
CA ILE A 178 13.55 6.68 -15.09
C ILE A 178 13.42 5.55 -16.13
N SER A 179 12.56 4.56 -15.89
CA SER A 179 12.37 3.44 -16.81
C SER A 179 11.68 3.84 -18.14
N ARG A 180 11.09 5.03 -18.19
CA ARG A 180 10.44 5.58 -19.39
C ARG A 180 11.42 6.28 -20.32
N PHE A 181 12.45 6.92 -19.78
CA PHE A 181 13.42 7.66 -20.57
C PHE A 181 14.58 6.77 -20.99
N GLU A 182 14.74 6.54 -22.30
CA GLU A 182 15.87 5.78 -22.86
C GLU A 182 17.21 6.48 -22.57
N ASN A 183 17.21 7.83 -22.56
CA ASN A 183 18.40 8.66 -22.29
C ASN A 183 18.11 9.67 -21.19
N LEU A 184 18.82 9.55 -20.06
CA LEU A 184 18.78 10.50 -18.95
C LEU A 184 19.76 11.65 -19.20
N ASN A 185 19.45 12.51 -20.15
CA ASN A 185 20.18 13.76 -20.35
C ASN A 185 19.78 14.79 -19.27
N LYS A 186 20.56 15.85 -19.10
CA LYS A 186 20.34 16.93 -18.11
C LYS A 186 18.92 17.50 -18.20
N LYS A 187 18.36 17.66 -19.40
CA LYS A 187 17.01 18.17 -19.63
C LYS A 187 15.93 17.23 -19.07
N ASN A 188 16.04 15.93 -19.30
CA ASN A 188 15.09 14.93 -18.80
C ASN A 188 15.20 14.78 -17.27
N ILE A 189 16.39 14.81 -16.70
CA ILE A 189 16.61 14.82 -15.26
C ILE A 189 15.94 16.05 -14.63
N CYS A 190 16.13 17.25 -15.20
CA CYS A 190 15.49 18.46 -14.74
C CYS A 190 13.95 18.36 -14.78
N LYS A 191 13.36 17.85 -15.88
CA LYS A 191 11.90 17.62 -15.96
C LYS A 191 11.39 16.68 -14.90
N ILE A 192 12.10 15.57 -14.66
CA ILE A 192 11.74 14.61 -13.61
C ILE A 192 11.78 15.31 -12.25
N PHE A 193 12.86 16.03 -11.94
CA PHE A 193 12.99 16.74 -10.68
C PHE A 193 11.87 17.78 -10.49
N VAL A 194 11.60 18.60 -11.49
CA VAL A 194 10.53 19.61 -11.45
C VAL A 194 9.17 18.96 -11.21
N SER A 195 8.92 17.76 -11.74
CA SER A 195 7.64 17.05 -11.54
C SER A 195 7.38 16.65 -10.08
N PHE A 196 8.41 16.52 -9.23
CA PHE A 196 8.28 16.23 -7.79
C PHE A 196 8.18 17.47 -6.90
N LEU A 197 8.55 18.66 -7.40
CA LEU A 197 8.60 19.87 -6.58
C LEU A 197 7.30 20.20 -5.85
N PRO A 198 6.10 20.17 -6.51
CA PRO A 198 4.85 20.49 -5.83
C PRO A 198 4.53 19.49 -4.70
N ALA A 199 4.75 18.21 -4.93
CA ALA A 199 4.51 17.16 -3.92
C ALA A 199 5.47 17.30 -2.73
N THR A 200 6.73 17.58 -2.99
CA THR A 200 7.73 17.83 -1.94
C THR A 200 7.37 19.08 -1.14
N ALA A 201 6.93 20.15 -1.81
CA ALA A 201 6.50 21.38 -1.13
C ALA A 201 5.31 21.12 -0.19
N VAL A 202 4.31 20.34 -0.61
CA VAL A 202 3.18 19.94 0.24
C VAL A 202 3.65 19.17 1.47
N CYS A 203 4.53 18.19 1.30
CA CYS A 203 5.05 17.40 2.42
C CYS A 203 5.88 18.28 3.38
N CYS A 204 6.73 19.15 2.88
CA CYS A 204 7.49 20.11 3.68
C CYS A 204 6.55 21.06 4.43
N PHE A 205 5.50 21.56 3.78
CA PHE A 205 4.52 22.42 4.44
C PHE A 205 3.91 21.74 5.68
N PHE A 206 3.49 20.48 5.60
CA PHE A 206 2.93 19.77 6.74
C PHE A 206 3.93 19.46 7.85
N ILE A 207 5.21 19.30 7.51
CA ILE A 207 6.27 19.09 8.50
C ILE A 207 6.48 20.36 9.33
N PHE A 208 6.50 21.53 8.66
CA PHE A 208 6.78 22.82 9.32
C PHE A 208 5.54 23.49 9.91
N ASN A 209 4.32 23.08 9.50
CA ASN A 209 3.06 23.67 9.96
C ASN A 209 2.15 22.59 10.58
N PRO A 210 2.47 22.04 11.76
CA PRO A 210 1.56 21.16 12.48
C PRO A 210 0.32 21.94 12.95
N ILE A 211 -0.81 21.25 13.10
CA ILE A 211 -2.04 21.87 13.60
C ILE A 211 -1.81 22.46 15.01
N SER A 212 -2.33 23.66 15.26
CA SER A 212 -2.30 24.27 16.60
C SER A 212 -3.32 23.59 17.54
N GLU A 213 -3.15 23.78 18.86
CA GLU A 213 -4.10 23.24 19.84
C GLU A 213 -5.51 23.84 19.71
N GLU A 214 -5.60 25.15 19.41
CA GLU A 214 -6.87 25.83 19.16
C GLU A 214 -7.56 25.25 17.93
N ASN A 215 -6.84 25.16 16.83
CA ASN A 215 -7.38 24.62 15.58
C ASN A 215 -7.82 23.15 15.75
N HIS A 216 -7.06 22.35 16.50
CA HIS A 216 -7.47 20.98 16.82
C HIS A 216 -8.76 20.95 17.65
N LYS A 217 -8.91 21.83 18.67
CA LYS A 217 -10.14 21.94 19.46
C LYS A 217 -11.33 22.34 18.61
N LEU A 218 -11.17 23.26 17.64
CA LEU A 218 -12.24 23.63 16.69
C LEU A 218 -12.65 22.45 15.81
N MET A 219 -11.68 21.67 15.31
CA MET A 219 -11.99 20.43 14.58
C MET A 219 -12.74 19.41 15.45
N VAL A 220 -12.37 19.26 16.71
CA VAL A 220 -13.05 18.36 17.65
C VAL A 220 -14.46 18.85 17.95
N SER A 221 -14.66 20.16 18.17
CA SER A 221 -16.01 20.71 18.42
C SER A 221 -16.94 20.50 17.23
N SER A 222 -16.45 20.71 16.01
CA SER A 222 -17.24 20.47 14.80
C SER A 222 -17.69 19.01 14.63
N LEU A 223 -16.84 18.05 15.05
CA LEU A 223 -17.23 16.64 15.07
C LEU A 223 -18.29 16.35 16.15
N ASN A 224 -18.12 16.92 17.34
CA ASN A 224 -19.08 16.74 18.45
C ASN A 224 -20.47 17.31 18.10
N GLU A 225 -20.55 18.43 17.37
CA GLU A 225 -21.81 19.03 16.92
C GLU A 225 -22.62 18.09 16.02
N ILE A 226 -21.97 17.22 15.25
CA ILE A 226 -22.63 16.21 14.39
C ILE A 226 -22.71 14.83 15.06
N GLY A 227 -22.46 14.74 16.38
CA GLY A 227 -22.54 13.51 17.16
C GLY A 227 -21.40 12.54 16.97
N GLU A 228 -20.23 13.03 16.49
CA GLU A 228 -19.02 12.24 16.31
C GLU A 228 -17.91 12.64 17.29
N SER A 229 -16.98 11.74 17.55
CA SER A 229 -15.86 12.01 18.45
C SER A 229 -14.51 11.86 17.73
N CYS A 230 -13.58 12.75 18.01
CA CYS A 230 -12.20 12.66 17.54
C CYS A 230 -11.39 11.69 18.43
N TYR A 231 -10.92 10.58 17.86
CA TYR A 231 -10.15 9.55 18.59
C TYR A 231 -9.01 8.97 17.72
N MET A 232 -8.10 8.19 18.30
CA MET A 232 -6.97 7.57 17.61
C MET A 232 -6.25 8.55 16.66
N SER A 233 -6.26 8.30 15.34
CA SER A 233 -5.52 9.11 14.36
C SER A 233 -5.93 10.58 14.35
N CYS A 234 -7.20 10.92 14.62
CA CYS A 234 -7.69 12.27 14.79
C CYS A 234 -7.08 12.92 16.05
N ALA A 235 -7.16 12.24 17.19
CA ALA A 235 -6.61 12.75 18.45
C ALA A 235 -5.09 12.90 18.42
N LEU A 236 -4.36 11.99 17.75
CA LEU A 236 -2.91 12.03 17.63
C LEU A 236 -2.38 13.21 16.80
N LEU A 237 -3.22 13.90 16.01
CA LEU A 237 -2.80 15.12 15.31
C LEU A 237 -2.32 16.22 16.26
N GLN A 238 -2.86 16.26 17.48
CA GLN A 238 -2.48 17.24 18.49
C GLN A 238 -1.07 17.03 19.03
N SER A 239 -0.50 15.82 18.92
CA SER A 239 0.82 15.54 19.47
C SER A 239 1.91 16.26 18.64
N LYS A 240 2.47 17.31 19.19
CA LYS A 240 3.61 18.07 18.65
C LYS A 240 4.95 17.36 18.89
N SER A 241 5.01 16.04 18.76
CA SER A 241 6.25 15.31 18.96
C SER A 241 7.21 15.58 17.78
N THR A 242 8.44 15.96 18.10
CA THR A 242 9.52 16.03 17.13
C THR A 242 9.82 14.64 16.55
N LEU A 243 10.43 14.55 15.38
CA LEU A 243 10.87 13.28 14.81
C LEU A 243 11.74 12.48 15.80
N TYR A 244 12.59 13.17 16.54
CA TYR A 244 13.44 12.56 17.57
C TYR A 244 12.62 11.95 18.73
N GLN A 245 11.61 12.68 19.24
CA GLN A 245 10.72 12.17 20.29
C GLN A 245 9.90 10.98 19.81
N GLN A 246 9.40 11.01 18.57
CA GLN A 246 8.70 9.85 17.97
C GLN A 246 9.61 8.63 17.87
N PHE A 247 10.86 8.84 17.46
CA PHE A 247 11.86 7.78 17.44
C PHE A 247 12.12 7.22 18.83
N GLN A 248 12.32 8.06 19.85
CA GLN A 248 12.56 7.62 21.23
C GLN A 248 11.40 6.78 21.79
N VAL A 249 10.16 7.26 21.59
CA VAL A 249 8.95 6.54 22.04
C VAL A 249 8.81 5.17 21.40
N ASN A 250 9.15 5.06 20.12
CA ASN A 250 9.10 3.78 19.41
C ASN A 250 10.30 2.89 19.75
N PHE A 251 11.48 3.48 19.94
CA PHE A 251 12.70 2.75 20.30
C PHE A 251 12.53 1.96 21.61
N GLY A 252 11.81 2.52 22.60
CA GLY A 252 11.48 1.83 23.84
C GLY A 252 10.57 0.59 23.66
N LYS A 253 9.91 0.45 22.52
CA LYS A 253 9.07 -0.72 22.16
C LYS A 253 9.84 -1.80 21.40
N TYR A 254 11.07 -1.54 20.97
CA TYR A 254 11.86 -2.47 20.18
C TYR A 254 12.50 -3.52 21.10
N SER A 255 12.40 -4.76 20.67
CA SER A 255 13.08 -5.89 21.31
C SER A 255 13.65 -6.81 20.23
N PHE A 256 14.62 -7.65 20.63
CA PHE A 256 15.16 -8.64 19.70
C PHE A 256 14.08 -9.55 19.11
N ALA A 257 13.08 -9.93 19.91
CA ALA A 257 11.96 -10.76 19.46
C ALA A 257 11.13 -10.06 18.39
N VAL A 258 10.91 -8.74 18.51
CA VAL A 258 10.21 -7.93 17.50
C VAL A 258 11.01 -7.87 16.20
N PHE A 259 12.30 -7.56 16.27
CA PHE A 259 13.17 -7.53 15.09
C PHE A 259 13.22 -8.88 14.39
N PHE A 260 13.41 -9.97 15.13
CA PHE A 260 13.46 -11.32 14.58
C PHE A 260 12.13 -11.69 13.91
N ARG A 261 11.01 -11.36 14.52
CA ARG A 261 9.66 -11.57 13.96
C ARG A 261 9.48 -10.86 12.63
N TYR A 262 9.75 -9.55 12.58
CA TYR A 262 9.56 -8.77 11.35
C TYR A 262 10.61 -9.08 10.28
N PHE A 263 11.83 -9.41 10.67
CA PHE A 263 12.83 -9.94 9.75
C PHE A 263 12.31 -11.24 9.07
N SER A 264 11.77 -12.16 9.85
CA SER A 264 11.16 -13.40 9.33
C SER A 264 9.96 -13.11 8.42
N ILE A 265 9.06 -12.20 8.82
CA ILE A 265 7.91 -11.74 8.01
C ILE A 265 8.39 -11.18 6.67
N ILE A 266 9.42 -10.34 6.67
CA ILE A 266 9.97 -9.73 5.45
C ILE A 266 10.63 -10.82 4.58
N ILE A 267 11.47 -11.67 5.13
CA ILE A 267 12.14 -12.73 4.37
C ILE A 267 11.12 -13.69 3.75
N ILE A 268 10.14 -14.14 4.51
CA ILE A 268 9.12 -15.08 4.02
C ILE A 268 8.17 -14.38 3.05
N GLY A 269 7.63 -13.22 3.43
CA GLY A 269 6.61 -12.52 2.66
C GLY A 269 7.14 -11.91 1.36
N PHE A 270 8.31 -11.27 1.39
CA PHE A 270 8.97 -10.72 0.20
C PHE A 270 9.84 -11.76 -0.54
N GLY A 271 10.13 -12.92 0.06
CA GLY A 271 10.99 -13.95 -0.53
C GLY A 271 10.66 -14.25 -2.00
N PRO A 272 9.40 -14.53 -2.34
CA PRO A 272 9.02 -14.81 -3.73
C PRO A 272 9.32 -13.66 -4.70
N ILE A 273 9.05 -12.39 -4.35
CA ILE A 273 9.32 -11.25 -5.21
C ILE A 273 10.82 -10.93 -5.27
N PHE A 274 11.58 -11.14 -4.19
CA PHE A 274 13.02 -10.99 -4.19
C PHE A 274 13.69 -12.05 -5.06
N LEU A 275 13.26 -13.32 -5.00
CA LEU A 275 13.73 -14.37 -5.91
C LEU A 275 13.41 -14.04 -7.37
N LEU A 276 12.18 -13.61 -7.64
CA LEU A 276 11.76 -13.21 -8.97
C LEU A 276 12.62 -12.06 -9.50
N SER A 277 12.92 -11.08 -8.64
CA SER A 277 13.77 -9.92 -8.98
C SER A 277 15.24 -10.32 -9.19
N PHE A 278 15.73 -11.28 -8.41
CA PHE A 278 17.08 -11.82 -8.56
C PHE A 278 17.27 -12.53 -9.92
N TYR A 279 16.25 -13.27 -10.39
CA TYR A 279 16.26 -13.93 -11.69
C TYR A 279 15.81 -13.03 -12.86
N SER A 280 15.54 -11.75 -12.60
CA SER A 280 15.14 -10.76 -13.63
C SER A 280 16.33 -9.94 -14.09
N LYS A 281 16.40 -9.70 -15.42
CA LYS A 281 17.44 -8.90 -16.06
C LYS A 281 16.80 -7.79 -16.88
N PHE A 282 17.50 -6.67 -17.02
CA PHE A 282 17.11 -5.60 -17.92
C PHE A 282 17.29 -6.04 -19.37
N LYS A 283 16.26 -5.81 -20.19
CA LYS A 283 16.26 -6.20 -21.61
C LYS A 283 17.16 -5.31 -22.44
N ASN A 284 17.12 -4.00 -22.21
CA ASN A 284 17.94 -3.02 -22.91
C ASN A 284 19.02 -2.46 -21.96
N LYS A 285 20.27 -2.42 -22.45
CA LYS A 285 21.40 -1.88 -21.70
C LYS A 285 21.40 -0.35 -21.60
N ASN A 286 20.48 0.34 -22.25
CA ASN A 286 20.47 1.80 -22.38
C ASN A 286 19.84 2.57 -21.20
N TYR A 287 19.22 1.88 -20.23
CA TYR A 287 18.71 2.52 -19.02
C TYR A 287 19.88 2.83 -18.06
N PHE A 288 20.46 4.00 -18.18
CA PHE A 288 21.73 4.43 -17.58
C PHE A 288 21.86 4.14 -16.08
N PHE A 289 20.78 4.20 -15.30
CA PHE A 289 20.82 3.95 -13.86
C PHE A 289 20.80 2.46 -13.52
N PHE A 290 20.04 1.65 -14.27
CA PHE A 290 19.83 0.23 -13.99
C PHE A 290 20.89 -0.69 -14.63
N ASN A 291 21.64 -0.20 -15.59
CA ASN A 291 22.66 -0.98 -16.33
C ASN A 291 23.82 -1.49 -15.48
N LYS A 292 24.08 -0.81 -14.35
CA LYS A 292 25.13 -1.19 -13.42
C LYS A 292 24.80 -2.44 -12.61
N PHE A 293 23.53 -2.85 -12.60
CA PHE A 293 23.05 -3.95 -11.77
C PHE A 293 22.85 -5.22 -12.61
N LYS A 294 23.38 -6.35 -12.11
CA LYS A 294 23.25 -7.67 -12.76
C LYS A 294 21.80 -8.17 -12.79
N ASN A 295 20.99 -7.75 -11.83
CA ASN A 295 19.58 -8.14 -11.66
C ASN A 295 18.78 -6.99 -11.03
N LEU A 296 17.47 -7.19 -10.86
CA LEU A 296 16.55 -6.19 -10.34
C LEU A 296 16.51 -6.11 -8.79
N LEU A 297 17.12 -7.05 -8.08
CA LEU A 297 17.00 -7.12 -6.61
C LEU A 297 17.57 -5.86 -5.93
N LEU A 298 18.81 -5.48 -6.25
CA LEU A 298 19.42 -4.28 -5.67
C LEU A 298 18.65 -2.99 -5.98
N PRO A 299 18.21 -2.72 -7.23
CA PRO A 299 17.31 -1.61 -7.50
C PRO A 299 16.06 -1.59 -6.63
N ILE A 300 15.36 -2.72 -6.45
CA ILE A 300 14.19 -2.77 -5.56
C ILE A 300 14.54 -2.45 -4.11
N LEU A 301 15.63 -3.00 -3.59
CA LEU A 301 16.09 -2.70 -2.22
C LEU A 301 16.43 -1.20 -2.06
N THR A 302 17.02 -0.59 -3.09
CA THR A 302 17.28 0.86 -3.10
C THR A 302 15.99 1.68 -3.09
N LEU A 303 14.96 1.27 -3.86
CA LEU A 303 13.66 1.94 -3.84
C LEU A 303 12.94 1.82 -2.48
N LEU A 304 13.16 0.72 -1.77
CA LEU A 304 12.61 0.46 -0.44
C LEU A 304 13.37 1.18 0.69
N SER A 305 14.60 1.63 0.46
CA SER A 305 15.45 2.17 1.55
C SER A 305 14.82 3.34 2.33
N PRO A 306 14.09 4.33 1.73
CA PRO A 306 13.47 5.39 2.51
C PRO A 306 12.35 4.92 3.44
N VAL A 307 11.74 3.79 3.12
CA VAL A 307 10.67 3.21 3.96
C VAL A 307 11.18 2.78 5.34
N ILE A 308 12.48 2.53 5.49
CA ILE A 308 13.11 2.21 6.78
C ILE A 308 12.83 3.30 7.81
N LEU A 309 12.72 4.56 7.38
CA LEU A 309 12.36 5.67 8.27
C LEU A 309 10.94 5.53 8.84
N LEU A 310 9.98 5.00 8.07
CA LEU A 310 8.63 4.71 8.59
C LEU A 310 8.67 3.65 9.69
N PHE A 311 9.48 2.60 9.53
CA PHE A 311 9.66 1.58 10.56
C PHE A 311 10.31 2.16 11.82
N ALA A 312 11.21 3.14 11.67
CA ALA A 312 11.84 3.80 12.82
C ALA A 312 10.88 4.77 13.55
N MET A 313 9.96 5.42 12.82
CA MET A 313 9.10 6.48 13.35
C MET A 313 7.73 5.99 13.83
N GLY A 314 7.28 4.83 13.40
CA GLY A 314 5.92 4.35 13.68
C GLY A 314 5.86 2.91 14.15
N SER A 315 4.81 2.58 14.91
CA SER A 315 4.59 1.24 15.45
C SER A 315 3.76 0.31 14.55
N ASP A 316 3.27 0.78 13.40
CA ASP A 316 2.40 0.05 12.48
C ASP A 316 3.19 -0.79 11.46
N TRP A 317 4.16 -1.59 11.93
CA TRP A 317 5.10 -2.29 11.06
C TRP A 317 4.44 -3.25 10.08
N GLY A 318 3.37 -3.95 10.47
CA GLY A 318 2.63 -4.80 9.55
C GLY A 318 1.99 -4.02 8.38
N ARG A 319 1.49 -2.81 8.66
CA ARG A 319 0.97 -1.89 7.66
C ARG A 319 2.06 -1.42 6.70
N TRP A 320 3.25 -1.05 7.22
CA TRP A 320 4.39 -0.66 6.38
C TRP A 320 4.88 -1.79 5.49
N VAL A 321 4.89 -3.03 6.00
CA VAL A 321 5.18 -4.23 5.21
C VAL A 321 4.20 -4.38 4.05
N ASN A 322 2.90 -4.25 4.30
CA ASN A 322 1.87 -4.36 3.25
C ASN A 322 2.00 -3.27 2.17
N ILE A 323 2.19 -1.99 2.58
CA ILE A 323 2.32 -0.88 1.65
C ILE A 323 3.57 -1.05 0.78
N SER A 324 4.71 -1.38 1.41
CA SER A 324 5.98 -1.61 0.72
C SER A 324 5.89 -2.75 -0.28
N TYR A 325 5.22 -3.83 0.12
CA TYR A 325 5.01 -4.98 -0.76
C TYR A 325 4.12 -4.63 -1.95
N THR A 326 3.04 -3.88 -1.71
CA THR A 326 2.12 -3.43 -2.76
C THR A 326 2.85 -2.59 -3.81
N PHE A 327 3.64 -1.59 -3.41
CA PHE A 327 4.44 -0.79 -4.34
C PHE A 327 5.45 -1.64 -5.10
N THR A 328 6.12 -2.56 -4.43
CA THR A 328 7.12 -3.46 -5.05
C THR A 328 6.50 -4.33 -6.12
N ILE A 329 5.37 -4.98 -5.85
CA ILE A 329 4.66 -5.82 -6.82
C ILE A 329 4.19 -5.01 -8.02
N LEU A 330 3.53 -3.89 -7.79
CA LEU A 330 2.98 -3.07 -8.86
C LEU A 330 4.09 -2.54 -9.76
N PHE A 331 5.20 -2.07 -9.18
CA PHE A 331 6.38 -1.64 -9.92
C PHE A 331 7.01 -2.78 -10.72
N TYR A 332 7.21 -3.95 -10.10
CA TYR A 332 7.79 -5.11 -10.78
C TYR A 332 6.99 -5.52 -12.01
N PHE A 333 5.67 -5.65 -11.87
CA PHE A 333 4.81 -6.01 -13.02
C PHE A 333 4.69 -4.90 -14.05
N PHE A 334 4.84 -3.63 -13.66
CA PHE A 334 4.97 -2.54 -14.62
C PHE A 334 6.19 -2.71 -15.52
N LEU A 335 7.34 -3.03 -14.96
CA LEU A 335 8.56 -3.26 -15.73
C LEU A 335 8.43 -4.45 -16.69
N ILE A 336 7.78 -5.54 -16.28
CA ILE A 336 7.50 -6.70 -17.18
C ILE A 336 6.56 -6.30 -18.31
N LYS A 337 5.43 -5.63 -18.01
CA LYS A 337 4.43 -5.26 -19.00
C LYS A 337 4.95 -4.30 -20.07
N ASN A 338 5.88 -3.44 -19.70
CA ASN A 338 6.52 -2.51 -20.61
C ASN A 338 7.81 -3.08 -21.25
N ASN A 339 8.08 -4.39 -21.08
CA ASN A 339 9.26 -5.07 -21.63
C ASN A 339 10.60 -4.44 -21.20
N VAL A 340 10.64 -3.78 -20.06
CA VAL A 340 11.88 -3.23 -19.46
C VAL A 340 12.75 -4.34 -18.92
N ILE A 341 12.12 -5.33 -18.30
CA ILE A 341 12.78 -6.51 -17.75
C ILE A 341 12.23 -7.81 -18.34
N ILE A 342 13.05 -8.85 -18.30
CA ILE A 342 12.68 -10.25 -18.55
C ILE A 342 13.18 -11.10 -17.39
N TYR A 343 12.41 -12.10 -16.99
CA TYR A 343 12.84 -13.08 -15.99
C TYR A 343 13.23 -14.40 -16.64
N ASP A 344 14.23 -15.07 -16.06
CA ASP A 344 14.78 -16.33 -16.55
C ASP A 344 13.90 -17.51 -16.12
N GLN A 345 12.90 -17.82 -16.95
CA GLN A 345 11.95 -18.91 -16.68
C GLN A 345 12.64 -20.26 -16.48
N LEU A 346 13.68 -20.56 -17.27
CA LEU A 346 14.40 -21.84 -17.18
C LEU A 346 15.06 -22.02 -15.82
N LYS A 347 15.68 -20.96 -15.27
CA LYS A 347 16.28 -21.02 -13.93
C LYS A 347 15.26 -21.16 -12.83
N ILE A 348 14.11 -20.48 -12.96
CA ILE A 348 13.01 -20.60 -12.02
C ILE A 348 12.45 -22.02 -12.03
N ASP A 349 12.21 -22.60 -13.21
CA ASP A 349 11.68 -23.97 -13.34
C ASP A 349 12.70 -25.00 -12.83
N HIS A 350 13.99 -24.80 -13.07
CA HIS A 350 15.05 -25.65 -12.52
C HIS A 350 15.10 -25.60 -11.00
N LEU A 351 14.93 -24.42 -10.39
CA LEU A 351 14.85 -24.25 -8.94
C LEU A 351 13.71 -25.10 -8.36
N TYR A 352 12.52 -25.03 -8.94
CA TYR A 352 11.38 -25.82 -8.47
C TYR A 352 11.60 -27.32 -8.63
N LYS A 353 12.06 -27.77 -9.79
CA LYS A 353 12.33 -29.21 -10.05
C LYS A 353 13.39 -29.78 -9.10
N ARG A 354 14.34 -28.94 -8.67
CA ARG A 354 15.39 -29.36 -7.72
C ARG A 354 14.86 -29.62 -6.31
N PHE A 355 13.95 -28.75 -5.81
CA PHE A 355 13.44 -28.81 -4.45
C PHE A 355 12.12 -29.54 -4.31
N ILE A 356 11.28 -29.56 -5.37
CA ILE A 356 9.93 -30.10 -5.31
C ILE A 356 9.74 -31.07 -6.46
N LYS A 357 9.89 -32.37 -6.16
CA LYS A 357 9.74 -33.45 -7.15
C LYS A 357 8.29 -33.74 -7.53
N LYS A 358 7.31 -33.39 -6.66
CA LYS A 358 5.89 -33.72 -6.84
C LYS A 358 5.03 -32.45 -6.80
N GLU A 359 4.16 -32.28 -7.80
CA GLU A 359 3.33 -31.08 -7.97
C GLU A 359 2.37 -30.84 -6.78
N TYR A 360 1.85 -31.90 -6.16
CA TYR A 360 0.96 -31.75 -5.00
C TYR A 360 1.66 -31.11 -3.79
N ILE A 361 2.96 -31.36 -3.58
CA ILE A 361 3.74 -30.72 -2.51
C ILE A 361 3.79 -29.21 -2.74
N LEU A 362 3.97 -28.79 -3.99
CA LEU A 362 3.98 -27.37 -4.34
C LEU A 362 2.63 -26.69 -4.06
N ILE A 363 1.52 -27.40 -4.33
CA ILE A 363 0.17 -26.92 -4.03
C ILE A 363 -0.02 -26.78 -2.53
N ILE A 364 0.39 -27.76 -1.74
CA ILE A 364 0.30 -27.72 -0.26
C ILE A 364 1.13 -26.55 0.28
N LEU A 365 2.39 -26.40 -0.17
CA LEU A 365 3.25 -25.30 0.22
C LEU A 365 2.65 -23.95 -0.16
N PHE A 366 2.05 -23.83 -1.34
CA PHE A 366 1.36 -22.61 -1.79
C PHE A 366 0.19 -22.27 -0.86
N ILE A 367 -0.68 -23.22 -0.56
CA ILE A 367 -1.84 -23.00 0.32
C ILE A 367 -1.36 -22.59 1.71
N PHE A 368 -0.34 -23.27 2.23
CA PHE A 368 0.24 -22.95 3.53
C PHE A 368 0.87 -21.55 3.54
N PHE A 369 1.68 -21.23 2.54
CA PHE A 369 2.27 -19.89 2.41
C PHE A 369 1.21 -18.80 2.32
N ALA A 370 0.22 -18.95 1.43
CA ALA A 370 -0.74 -17.91 1.10
C ALA A 370 -1.78 -17.64 2.20
N PHE A 371 -2.12 -18.65 3.03
CA PHE A 371 -3.31 -18.61 3.86
C PHE A 371 -3.11 -19.02 5.33
N SER A 372 -1.90 -19.41 5.74
CA SER A 372 -1.69 -19.86 7.13
C SER A 372 -1.30 -18.74 8.10
N TRP A 373 -0.86 -17.60 7.61
CA TRP A 373 -0.33 -16.53 8.44
C TRP A 373 -0.59 -15.13 7.85
N ASN A 374 -0.51 -14.12 8.69
CA ASN A 374 -0.38 -12.72 8.29
C ASN A 374 0.28 -11.92 9.42
N PRO A 375 1.02 -10.84 9.14
CA PRO A 375 1.51 -9.96 10.19
C PRO A 375 0.36 -9.24 10.88
N LYS A 376 0.52 -8.93 12.17
CA LYS A 376 -0.34 -7.97 12.88
C LYS A 376 0.05 -6.54 12.51
N THR A 377 -0.92 -5.60 12.62
CA THR A 377 -0.67 -4.19 12.32
C THR A 377 0.35 -3.59 13.26
N ALA A 378 0.10 -3.72 14.56
CA ALA A 378 0.95 -3.12 15.58
C ALA A 378 2.21 -3.96 15.85
N LEU A 379 3.29 -3.27 16.17
CA LEU A 379 4.60 -3.82 16.53
C LEU A 379 4.53 -4.83 17.68
N SER A 380 3.65 -4.58 18.68
CA SER A 380 3.42 -5.46 19.82
C SER A 380 2.58 -6.70 19.51
N GLY A 381 1.97 -6.75 18.31
CA GLY A 381 1.10 -7.86 17.93
C GLY A 381 1.88 -9.09 17.48
N ASP A 382 1.31 -10.27 17.72
CA ASP A 382 1.86 -11.53 17.20
C ASP A 382 1.56 -11.74 15.72
N ILE A 383 2.10 -12.83 15.15
CA ILE A 383 1.72 -13.27 13.82
C ILE A 383 0.28 -13.82 13.89
N GLY A 384 -0.60 -13.31 13.05
CA GLY A 384 -1.94 -13.84 12.90
C GLY A 384 -1.93 -15.21 12.23
N SER A 385 -2.70 -16.16 12.77
CA SER A 385 -2.79 -17.51 12.24
C SER A 385 -4.04 -17.72 11.40
N PHE A 386 -3.92 -18.51 10.35
CA PHE A 386 -4.99 -19.01 9.47
C PHE A 386 -6.05 -17.97 9.09
N PRO A 387 -5.70 -16.91 8.34
CA PRO A 387 -6.67 -15.90 7.91
C PRO A 387 -7.85 -16.47 7.11
N ILE A 388 -7.64 -17.54 6.35
CA ILE A 388 -8.70 -18.20 5.60
C ILE A 388 -9.83 -18.76 6.50
N TYR A 389 -9.51 -19.18 7.71
CA TYR A 389 -10.49 -19.60 8.71
C TYR A 389 -10.98 -18.41 9.55
N ARG A 390 -10.07 -17.54 9.96
CA ARG A 390 -10.36 -16.43 10.86
C ARG A 390 -11.31 -15.39 10.26
N ILE A 391 -11.22 -15.12 8.96
CA ILE A 391 -12.10 -14.16 8.27
C ILE A 391 -13.56 -14.60 8.34
N PRO A 392 -13.96 -15.81 7.86
CA PRO A 392 -15.33 -16.29 8.00
C PRO A 392 -15.79 -16.41 9.46
N TYR A 393 -14.92 -16.89 10.36
CA TYR A 393 -15.24 -17.01 11.78
C TYR A 393 -15.58 -15.66 12.42
N LYS A 394 -14.78 -14.61 12.16
CA LYS A 394 -15.08 -13.26 12.64
C LYS A 394 -16.40 -12.74 12.07
N SER A 395 -16.68 -12.98 10.78
CA SER A 395 -17.92 -12.54 10.16
C SER A 395 -19.14 -13.18 10.84
N ILE A 396 -19.08 -14.47 11.12
CA ILE A 396 -20.17 -15.19 11.84
C ILE A 396 -20.32 -14.62 13.27
N LYS A 397 -19.20 -14.41 13.98
CA LYS A 397 -19.22 -13.87 15.36
C LYS A 397 -19.78 -12.44 15.43
N MET A 398 -19.66 -11.65 14.38
CA MET A 398 -20.23 -10.30 14.32
C MET A 398 -21.73 -10.31 14.01
N LEU A 399 -22.26 -11.36 13.40
CA LEU A 399 -23.68 -11.52 13.09
C LEU A 399 -24.48 -12.12 14.26
N LEU A 400 -23.83 -12.81 15.19
CA LEU A 400 -24.39 -13.36 16.43
C LEU A 400 -24.30 -12.37 17.59
#